data_9624179a27ee8321a6e41a5b632abe8b
#
_entry.id   9624179a27ee8321a6e41a5b632abe8b
#
_cell.length_a   1.000
_cell.length_b   1.000
_cell.length_c   1.000
_cell.angle_alpha   90.00
_cell.angle_beta   90.00
_cell.angle_gamma   90.00
#
_symmetry.space_group_name_H-M   'P 1'
#
loop_
_entity.id
_entity.type
_entity.pdbx_description
1 polymer ?
#
loop_
_entity_poly.entity_id
_entity_poly.type
_entity_poly.pdbx_seq_one_letter_code
_entity_poly.pdbx_strand_id
1 'polypeptide(L)'
;MCIRDSNTIIDLGQADRFIEAVSLVIKRMAVDHMHIVGDIFDRGPRADIIMDSLLEYHSVDIQWGNHDILWMGAASGSRTLVATVLANSIHYNNLEVIETGYGISLRPLSVFANEEYRDCDVHRFAVKLTGPDADQYSEKDKLLSARMHKAITIILFKLEGQKLLRHPEYDMADRLLLDKIDYENRCITIGDVTYPLEDTDFPTVDPKDPYTLTPEEESVIDQLTASFQRSEKLQKHVRFLYSKGSLYKVFNGNLLFHGCVPMTEDGQLLTFTLGGRARSGKEFFDFADTAARQAYYHKPGSPERQQGMDFLWFLWAGRNSPIFGRDRMTTFERRLIKDESAWTEPKNAYYTYYQDPAVCDALLKEFGLEGPHCHIINGHIPVKSKKGESPIKGGGKLLVIDGGFCKAYQPTTGIAGYTLIYNS
;
A
#
# COMPACT_ATOMS: atom_id res chain seq x y z
N MET A 1 25.13 -1.16 -40.07
CA MET A 1 25.98 -0.02 -39.63
C MET A 1 27.41 -0.30 -40.06
N CYS A 2 28.03 0.59 -40.79
CA CYS A 2 29.38 0.40 -41.32
C CYS A 2 30.39 0.95 -40.30
N ILE A 3 31.62 0.42 -40.28
CA ILE A 3 32.70 0.87 -39.37
C ILE A 3 32.93 2.39 -39.47
N ARG A 4 32.73 2.94 -40.67
CA ARG A 4 32.86 4.39 -40.93
C ARG A 4 31.81 5.19 -40.13
N ASP A 5 30.58 4.70 -40.00
CA ASP A 5 29.51 5.38 -39.26
C ASP A 5 29.82 5.36 -37.76
N SER A 6 30.33 4.23 -37.24
CA SER A 6 30.75 4.10 -35.84
C SER A 6 31.87 5.07 -35.47
N ASN A 7 32.88 5.18 -36.35
CA ASN A 7 33.98 6.12 -36.13
C ASN A 7 33.49 7.57 -36.13
N THR A 8 32.58 7.92 -37.04
CA THR A 8 31.99 9.28 -37.06
C THR A 8 31.25 9.60 -35.77
N ILE A 9 30.50 8.66 -35.19
CA ILE A 9 29.80 8.83 -33.91
C ILE A 9 30.80 9.06 -32.77
N ILE A 10 31.91 8.32 -32.75
CA ILE A 10 32.98 8.45 -31.74
C ILE A 10 33.65 9.81 -31.89
N ASP A 11 34.05 10.19 -33.12
CA ASP A 11 34.72 11.44 -33.42
C ASP A 11 33.88 12.68 -33.07
N LEU A 12 32.54 12.54 -33.13
CA LEU A 12 31.60 13.59 -32.71
C LEU A 12 31.31 13.59 -31.20
N GLY A 13 31.91 12.70 -30.41
CA GLY A 13 31.65 12.58 -28.98
C GLY A 13 30.22 12.13 -28.63
N GLN A 14 29.55 11.39 -29.55
CA GLN A 14 28.16 10.94 -29.38
C GLN A 14 28.05 9.45 -29.05
N ALA A 15 29.15 8.78 -28.72
CA ALA A 15 29.18 7.34 -28.49
C ALA A 15 28.19 6.88 -27.39
N ASP A 16 28.18 7.56 -26.24
CA ASP A 16 27.30 7.22 -25.11
C ASP A 16 25.82 7.38 -25.48
N ARG A 17 25.44 8.48 -26.11
CA ARG A 17 24.06 8.69 -26.60
C ARG A 17 23.64 7.65 -27.62
N PHE A 18 24.54 7.20 -28.48
CA PHE A 18 24.27 6.16 -29.45
C PHE A 18 24.04 4.83 -28.76
N ILE A 19 24.89 4.47 -27.77
CA ILE A 19 24.74 3.23 -26.96
C ILE A 19 23.41 3.25 -26.21
N GLU A 20 23.07 4.37 -25.60
CA GLU A 20 21.76 4.53 -24.92
C GLU A 20 20.59 4.33 -25.89
N ALA A 21 20.62 4.97 -27.06
CA ALA A 21 19.56 4.86 -28.06
C ALA A 21 19.41 3.42 -28.59
N VAL A 22 20.52 2.75 -28.90
CA VAL A 22 20.52 1.36 -29.38
C VAL A 22 20.02 0.43 -28.26
N SER A 23 20.48 0.62 -27.02
CA SER A 23 20.02 -0.16 -25.86
C SER A 23 18.52 -0.02 -25.64
N LEU A 24 17.98 1.20 -25.80
CA LEU A 24 16.55 1.46 -25.69
C LEU A 24 15.75 0.75 -26.80
N VAL A 25 16.26 0.77 -28.05
CA VAL A 25 15.64 0.05 -29.17
C VAL A 25 15.64 -1.45 -28.90
N ILE A 26 16.77 -2.02 -28.45
CA ILE A 26 16.87 -3.45 -28.12
C ILE A 26 15.85 -3.82 -27.02
N LYS A 27 15.76 -3.03 -25.95
CA LYS A 27 14.76 -3.24 -24.87
C LYS A 27 13.33 -3.23 -25.41
N ARG A 28 12.99 -2.27 -26.29
CA ARG A 28 11.65 -2.15 -26.89
C ARG A 28 11.33 -3.30 -27.85
N MET A 29 12.33 -3.85 -28.52
CA MET A 29 12.16 -4.99 -29.42
C MET A 29 12.14 -6.33 -28.68
N ALA A 30 12.79 -6.42 -27.52
CA ALA A 30 12.86 -7.65 -26.72
C ALA A 30 11.63 -7.87 -25.83
N VAL A 31 10.93 -6.79 -25.44
CA VAL A 31 9.75 -6.85 -24.56
C VAL A 31 8.65 -5.96 -25.13
N ASP A 32 7.61 -6.57 -25.69
CA ASP A 32 6.47 -5.85 -26.28
C ASP A 32 5.64 -5.12 -25.22
N HIS A 33 5.39 -5.78 -24.08
CA HIS A 33 4.57 -5.25 -23.02
C HIS A 33 5.06 -5.71 -21.65
N MET A 34 4.98 -4.82 -20.66
CA MET A 34 5.32 -5.10 -19.27
C MET A 34 4.10 -4.96 -18.37
N HIS A 35 3.84 -5.98 -17.55
CA HIS A 35 2.84 -5.96 -16.50
C HIS A 35 3.49 -5.81 -15.14
N ILE A 36 3.06 -4.83 -14.35
CA ILE A 36 3.46 -4.63 -12.96
C ILE A 36 2.31 -5.07 -12.06
N VAL A 37 2.57 -6.04 -11.18
CA VAL A 37 1.53 -6.61 -10.30
C VAL A 37 1.43 -5.87 -8.97
N GLY A 38 1.76 -4.59 -8.97
CA GLY A 38 1.53 -3.66 -7.88
C GLY A 38 2.65 -3.55 -6.85
N ASP A 39 2.37 -2.73 -5.84
CA ASP A 39 3.26 -2.38 -4.72
C ASP A 39 4.59 -1.72 -5.14
N ILE A 40 4.51 -0.78 -6.11
CA ILE A 40 5.65 0.06 -6.49
C ILE A 40 6.12 0.91 -5.30
N PHE A 41 5.18 1.30 -4.44
CA PHE A 41 5.44 2.16 -3.28
C PHE A 41 5.68 1.40 -1.96
N ASP A 42 5.90 0.08 -1.99
CA ASP A 42 6.11 -0.70 -0.78
C ASP A 42 7.54 -0.55 -0.22
N ARG A 43 7.68 0.15 0.89
CA ARG A 43 8.86 0.22 1.79
C ARG A 43 10.23 0.44 1.14
N GLY A 44 10.35 0.31 -0.16
CA GLY A 44 11.59 0.54 -0.89
C GLY A 44 11.93 2.02 -0.99
N PRO A 45 13.22 2.38 -1.05
CA PRO A 45 13.62 3.74 -1.33
C PRO A 45 13.35 4.11 -2.79
N ARG A 46 13.06 5.38 -3.04
CA ARG A 46 13.04 5.98 -4.38
C ARG A 46 12.00 5.39 -5.34
N ALA A 47 10.78 5.10 -4.86
CA ALA A 47 9.64 4.79 -5.71
C ALA A 47 9.40 5.85 -6.80
N ASP A 48 9.75 7.10 -6.52
CA ASP A 48 9.68 8.22 -7.46
C ASP A 48 10.54 8.00 -8.73
N ILE A 49 11.73 7.40 -8.59
CA ILE A 49 12.60 7.07 -9.74
C ILE A 49 12.04 5.90 -10.55
N ILE A 50 11.48 4.91 -9.87
CA ILE A 50 10.81 3.78 -10.54
C ILE A 50 9.64 4.30 -11.38
N MET A 51 8.84 5.18 -10.82
CA MET A 51 7.71 5.78 -11.52
C MET A 51 8.15 6.65 -12.71
N ASP A 52 9.23 7.43 -12.58
CA ASP A 52 9.82 8.15 -13.71
C ASP A 52 10.24 7.20 -14.84
N SER A 53 10.87 6.07 -14.51
CA SER A 53 11.28 5.05 -15.49
C SER A 53 10.09 4.38 -16.18
N LEU A 54 9.01 4.11 -15.43
CA LEU A 54 7.78 3.52 -15.97
C LEU A 54 7.03 4.47 -16.90
N LEU A 55 7.06 5.77 -16.60
CA LEU A 55 6.48 6.82 -17.47
C LEU A 55 7.12 6.85 -18.85
N GLU A 56 8.41 6.55 -18.94
CA GLU A 56 9.17 6.53 -20.19
C GLU A 56 9.10 5.18 -20.91
N TYR A 57 8.56 4.15 -20.25
CA TYR A 57 8.48 2.82 -20.84
C TYR A 57 7.41 2.79 -21.93
N HIS A 58 7.71 2.15 -23.06
CA HIS A 58 6.88 2.21 -24.27
C HIS A 58 5.51 1.55 -24.14
N SER A 59 5.40 0.48 -23.34
CA SER A 59 4.15 -0.25 -23.16
C SER A 59 4.09 -0.93 -21.80
N VAL A 60 3.26 -0.42 -20.89
CA VAL A 60 3.14 -0.93 -19.53
C VAL A 60 1.71 -0.78 -19.01
N ASP A 61 1.26 -1.75 -18.21
CA ASP A 61 0.12 -1.62 -17.32
C ASP A 61 0.47 -2.03 -15.88
N ILE A 62 -0.38 -1.64 -14.94
CA ILE A 62 -0.12 -1.78 -13.51
C ILE A 62 -1.39 -2.29 -12.83
N GLN A 63 -1.31 -3.39 -12.12
CA GLN A 63 -2.37 -3.82 -11.21
C GLN A 63 -2.08 -3.20 -9.86
N TRP A 64 -2.97 -2.31 -9.39
CA TRP A 64 -2.73 -1.55 -8.17
C TRP A 64 -2.56 -2.44 -6.95
N GLY A 65 -1.45 -2.29 -6.25
CA GLY A 65 -1.21 -2.87 -4.94
C GLY A 65 -1.77 -2.00 -3.81
N ASN A 66 -1.79 -2.55 -2.60
CA ASN A 66 -2.30 -1.81 -1.43
C ASN A 66 -1.42 -0.58 -1.12
N HIS A 67 -0.12 -0.65 -1.30
CA HIS A 67 0.75 0.53 -1.15
C HIS A 67 0.56 1.56 -2.25
N ASP A 68 0.24 1.16 -3.49
CA ASP A 68 -0.07 2.09 -4.57
C ASP A 68 -1.38 2.85 -4.28
N ILE A 69 -2.44 2.14 -3.88
CA ILE A 69 -3.73 2.72 -3.45
C ILE A 69 -3.54 3.74 -2.32
N LEU A 70 -2.65 3.45 -1.39
CA LEU A 70 -2.33 4.34 -0.28
C LEU A 70 -1.83 5.70 -0.80
N TRP A 71 -0.86 5.72 -1.71
CA TRP A 71 -0.33 6.94 -2.31
C TRP A 71 -1.31 7.63 -3.26
N MET A 72 -2.10 6.87 -4.02
CA MET A 72 -3.18 7.38 -4.86
C MET A 72 -4.21 8.14 -4.02
N GLY A 73 -4.60 7.59 -2.87
CA GLY A 73 -5.55 8.22 -1.97
C GLY A 73 -4.98 9.46 -1.26
N ALA A 74 -3.71 9.43 -0.85
CA ALA A 74 -3.02 10.59 -0.29
C ALA A 74 -2.98 11.76 -1.31
N ALA A 75 -2.62 11.47 -2.56
CA ALA A 75 -2.61 12.46 -3.64
C ALA A 75 -4.01 12.98 -4.00
N SER A 76 -5.05 12.17 -3.78
CA SER A 76 -6.46 12.59 -3.95
C SER A 76 -6.94 13.54 -2.85
N GLY A 77 -6.21 13.64 -1.72
CA GLY A 77 -6.54 14.49 -0.59
C GLY A 77 -7.22 13.79 0.58
N SER A 78 -7.12 12.45 0.66
CA SER A 78 -7.59 11.69 1.83
C SER A 78 -6.65 11.91 3.01
N ARG A 79 -7.10 12.68 4.03
CA ARG A 79 -6.34 12.93 5.26
C ARG A 79 -5.87 11.63 5.93
N THR A 80 -6.76 10.62 6.01
CA THR A 80 -6.44 9.31 6.60
C THR A 80 -5.29 8.64 5.85
N LEU A 81 -5.32 8.65 4.50
CA LEU A 81 -4.29 8.01 3.69
C LEU A 81 -2.98 8.82 3.69
N VAL A 82 -3.04 10.15 3.81
CA VAL A 82 -1.85 10.99 4.07
C VAL A 82 -1.21 10.62 5.41
N ALA A 83 -1.99 10.52 6.47
CA ALA A 83 -1.49 10.09 7.79
C ALA A 83 -0.89 8.68 7.74
N THR A 84 -1.51 7.76 6.99
CA THR A 84 -1.00 6.39 6.81
C THR A 84 0.33 6.36 6.04
N VAL A 85 0.44 7.12 4.92
CA VAL A 85 1.72 7.25 4.18
C VAL A 85 2.81 7.73 5.11
N LEU A 86 2.54 8.78 5.89
CA LEU A 86 3.52 9.38 6.79
C LEU A 86 3.91 8.43 7.92
N ALA A 87 2.95 7.79 8.59
CA ALA A 87 3.21 6.83 9.66
C ALA A 87 4.08 5.66 9.17
N ASN A 88 3.75 5.10 8.00
CA ASN A 88 4.53 4.03 7.38
C ASN A 88 5.94 4.51 6.98
N SER A 89 6.04 5.64 6.31
CA SER A 89 7.33 6.15 5.83
C SER A 89 8.27 6.51 6.98
N ILE A 90 7.76 7.10 8.07
CA ILE A 90 8.55 7.36 9.28
C ILE A 90 8.97 6.03 9.91
N HIS A 91 8.05 5.09 10.09
CA HIS A 91 8.36 3.80 10.71
C HIS A 91 9.50 3.05 10.02
N TYR A 92 9.50 3.03 8.67
CA TYR A 92 10.51 2.33 7.88
C TYR A 92 11.68 3.21 7.46
N ASN A 93 11.77 4.43 8.00
CA ASN A 93 12.79 5.44 7.66
C ASN A 93 12.88 5.71 6.14
N ASN A 94 11.74 5.85 5.50
CA ASN A 94 11.64 6.09 4.05
C ASN A 94 11.13 7.52 3.75
N LEU A 95 11.67 8.52 4.47
CA LEU A 95 11.26 9.92 4.31
C LEU A 95 11.84 10.58 3.05
N GLU A 96 12.93 10.04 2.52
CA GLU A 96 13.59 10.57 1.33
C GLU A 96 12.63 10.62 0.12
N VAL A 97 11.76 9.61 -0.04
CA VAL A 97 10.78 9.60 -1.13
C VAL A 97 9.77 10.74 -0.99
N ILE A 98 9.41 11.12 0.24
CA ILE A 98 8.45 12.20 0.51
C ILE A 98 9.12 13.57 0.30
N GLU A 99 10.25 13.82 0.97
CA GLU A 99 10.89 15.14 1.00
C GLU A 99 11.69 15.40 -0.27
N THR A 100 12.60 14.52 -0.63
CA THR A 100 13.46 14.68 -1.82
C THR A 100 12.75 14.25 -3.10
N GLY A 101 12.04 13.11 -3.06
CA GLY A 101 11.36 12.54 -4.21
C GLY A 101 10.20 13.40 -4.69
N TYR A 102 9.33 13.82 -3.79
CA TYR A 102 8.08 14.54 -4.10
C TYR A 102 8.06 16.00 -3.63
N GLY A 103 9.07 16.48 -2.94
CA GLY A 103 9.17 17.87 -2.49
C GLY A 103 8.15 18.23 -1.39
N ILE A 104 7.71 17.26 -0.60
CA ILE A 104 6.70 17.44 0.44
C ILE A 104 7.41 17.66 1.78
N SER A 105 7.26 18.86 2.35
CA SER A 105 7.90 19.22 3.62
C SER A 105 7.17 18.63 4.82
N LEU A 106 7.91 17.96 5.71
CA LEU A 106 7.43 17.42 6.96
C LEU A 106 7.55 18.40 8.14
N ARG A 107 7.99 19.65 7.88
CA ARG A 107 8.14 20.67 8.91
C ARG A 107 6.89 20.88 9.78
N PRO A 108 5.65 20.94 9.24
CA PRO A 108 4.46 21.09 10.08
C PRO A 108 4.34 19.98 11.12
N LEU A 109 4.57 18.73 10.72
CA LEU A 109 4.52 17.59 11.63
C LEU A 109 5.66 17.62 12.66
N SER A 110 6.86 18.01 12.25
CA SER A 110 8.00 18.03 13.16
C SER A 110 7.87 19.11 14.24
N VAL A 111 7.32 20.26 13.91
CA VAL A 111 7.02 21.34 14.86
C VAL A 111 5.94 20.87 15.85
N PHE A 112 4.81 20.42 15.36
CA PHE A 112 3.71 19.90 16.16
C PHE A 112 4.15 18.78 17.11
N ALA A 113 4.87 17.80 16.60
CA ALA A 113 5.34 16.68 17.40
C ALA A 113 6.34 17.10 18.49
N ASN A 114 7.15 18.12 18.22
CA ASN A 114 8.08 18.64 19.22
C ASN A 114 7.43 19.56 20.25
N GLU A 115 6.28 20.12 19.96
CA GLU A 115 5.49 20.92 20.90
C GLU A 115 4.60 20.03 21.77
N GLU A 116 3.73 19.22 21.17
CA GLU A 116 2.70 18.45 21.87
C GLU A 116 3.22 17.13 22.50
N TYR A 117 4.24 16.51 21.89
CA TYR A 117 4.78 15.20 22.32
C TYR A 117 6.18 15.30 22.91
N ARG A 118 6.59 16.49 23.37
CA ARG A 118 7.95 16.76 23.89
C ARG A 118 8.31 15.84 25.05
N ASP A 119 7.41 15.69 25.99
CA ASP A 119 7.64 15.00 27.27
C ASP A 119 7.05 13.57 27.27
N CYS A 120 6.47 13.13 26.16
CA CYS A 120 5.88 11.80 26.03
C CYS A 120 6.94 10.71 25.88
N ASP A 121 6.63 9.55 26.44
CA ASP A 121 7.36 8.32 26.10
C ASP A 121 7.06 7.94 24.63
N VAL A 122 8.11 7.71 23.85
CA VAL A 122 8.02 7.39 22.43
C VAL A 122 8.75 6.09 22.06
N HIS A 123 9.16 5.29 23.04
CA HIS A 123 9.95 4.09 22.78
C HIS A 123 9.25 3.09 21.85
N ARG A 124 7.92 2.98 21.94
CA ARG A 124 7.09 2.12 21.07
C ARG A 124 6.97 2.62 19.64
N PHE A 125 7.33 3.88 19.40
CA PHE A 125 7.29 4.55 18.11
C PHE A 125 8.68 4.73 17.50
N ALA A 126 9.68 4.05 18.03
CA ALA A 126 11.03 4.08 17.49
C ALA A 126 11.05 3.66 16.02
N VAL A 127 11.85 4.37 15.24
CA VAL A 127 12.00 4.16 13.80
C VAL A 127 12.88 2.94 13.53
N LYS A 128 12.53 2.14 12.55
CA LYS A 128 13.35 1.01 12.11
C LYS A 128 14.52 1.50 11.25
N LEU A 129 15.64 1.72 11.90
CA LEU A 129 16.89 2.02 11.20
C LEU A 129 17.56 0.71 10.78
N THR A 130 17.76 0.51 9.48
CA THR A 130 18.39 -0.69 8.93
C THR A 130 19.51 -0.30 7.97
N GLY A 131 20.62 -1.04 8.03
CA GLY A 131 21.77 -0.82 7.14
C GLY A 131 22.82 0.15 7.67
N PRO A 132 23.82 0.52 6.85
CA PRO A 132 24.97 1.34 7.27
C PRO A 132 24.60 2.79 7.65
N ASP A 133 23.42 3.24 7.30
CA ASP A 133 22.96 4.61 7.58
C ASP A 133 22.43 4.76 9.02
N ALA A 134 22.20 3.65 9.73
CA ALA A 134 21.70 3.67 11.12
C ALA A 134 22.61 4.48 12.07
N ASP A 135 23.92 4.45 11.83
CA ASP A 135 24.92 5.15 12.63
C ASP A 135 25.04 6.65 12.31
N GLN A 136 24.42 7.11 11.22
CA GLN A 136 24.43 8.53 10.81
C GLN A 136 23.39 9.36 11.57
N TYR A 137 22.38 8.73 12.17
CA TYR A 137 21.32 9.41 12.90
C TYR A 137 21.76 9.71 14.35
N SER A 138 21.75 11.01 14.71
CA SER A 138 21.95 11.39 16.11
C SER A 138 20.77 10.93 16.98
N GLU A 139 20.99 10.77 18.29
CA GLU A 139 19.90 10.45 19.24
C GLU A 139 18.78 11.50 19.23
N LYS A 140 19.12 12.76 18.92
CA LYS A 140 18.14 13.84 18.77
C LYS A 140 17.25 13.61 17.54
N ASP A 141 17.81 13.16 16.41
CA ASP A 141 17.06 12.88 15.20
C ASP A 141 16.15 11.66 15.39
N LYS A 142 16.66 10.62 16.04
CA LYS A 142 15.88 9.42 16.40
C LYS A 142 14.70 9.78 17.29
N LEU A 143 14.92 10.62 18.29
CA LEU A 143 13.88 11.09 19.20
C LEU A 143 12.82 11.92 18.50
N LEU A 144 13.24 12.86 17.65
CA LEU A 144 12.29 13.67 16.85
C LEU A 144 11.45 12.79 15.91
N SER A 145 12.08 11.86 15.21
CA SER A 145 11.38 10.92 14.33
C SER A 145 10.38 10.05 15.10
N ALA A 146 10.73 9.59 16.31
CA ALA A 146 9.82 8.83 17.16
C ALA A 146 8.63 9.68 17.65
N ARG A 147 8.84 10.96 18.00
CA ARG A 147 7.76 11.91 18.32
C ARG A 147 6.84 12.14 17.14
N MET A 148 7.40 12.40 15.94
CA MET A 148 6.63 12.55 14.70
C MET A 148 5.81 11.28 14.40
N HIS A 149 6.40 10.12 14.59
CA HIS A 149 5.73 8.84 14.39
C HIS A 149 4.55 8.66 15.35
N LYS A 150 4.72 8.94 16.64
CA LYS A 150 3.64 8.89 17.65
C LYS A 150 2.54 9.87 17.29
N ALA A 151 2.87 11.12 17.03
CA ALA A 151 1.93 12.19 16.70
C ALA A 151 1.05 11.83 15.49
N ILE A 152 1.68 11.46 14.37
CA ILE A 152 0.92 11.12 13.16
C ILE A 152 0.12 9.82 13.29
N THR A 153 0.59 8.88 14.13
CA THR A 153 -0.15 7.62 14.39
C THR A 153 -1.41 7.89 15.23
N ILE A 154 -1.37 8.80 16.18
CA ILE A 154 -2.57 9.19 16.95
C ILE A 154 -3.56 9.91 16.03
N ILE A 155 -3.12 10.86 15.20
CA ILE A 155 -3.97 11.49 14.18
C ILE A 155 -4.59 10.43 13.27
N LEU A 156 -3.81 9.44 12.83
CA LEU A 156 -4.29 8.32 12.00
C LEU A 156 -5.41 7.55 12.69
N PHE A 157 -5.23 7.14 13.94
CA PHE A 157 -6.25 6.38 14.68
C PHE A 157 -7.56 7.16 14.84
N LYS A 158 -7.48 8.47 15.08
CA LYS A 158 -8.65 9.34 15.12
C LYS A 158 -9.38 9.37 13.77
N LEU A 159 -8.65 9.59 12.69
CA LEU A 159 -9.21 9.67 11.33
C LEU A 159 -9.80 8.33 10.86
N GLU A 160 -9.17 7.21 11.22
CA GLU A 160 -9.72 5.88 10.95
C GLU A 160 -11.03 5.65 11.71
N GLY A 161 -11.07 6.01 13.00
CA GLY A 161 -12.31 5.94 13.80
C GLY A 161 -13.43 6.78 13.21
N GLN A 162 -13.16 8.04 12.83
CA GLN A 162 -14.15 8.89 12.14
C GLN A 162 -14.69 8.25 10.87
N LYS A 163 -13.83 7.54 10.11
CA LYS A 163 -14.21 6.86 8.89
C LYS A 163 -15.10 5.66 9.19
N LEU A 164 -14.75 4.84 10.16
CA LEU A 164 -15.55 3.69 10.57
C LEU A 164 -16.94 4.11 11.10
N LEU A 165 -17.01 5.21 11.82
CA LEU A 165 -18.29 5.78 12.28
C LEU A 165 -19.18 6.28 11.13
N ARG A 166 -18.58 6.76 10.02
CA ARG A 166 -19.34 7.16 8.81
C ARG A 166 -19.77 5.98 7.94
N HIS A 167 -19.06 4.86 8.02
CA HIS A 167 -19.24 3.70 7.13
C HIS A 167 -19.49 2.40 7.92
N PRO A 168 -20.63 2.29 8.64
CA PRO A 168 -20.97 1.05 9.36
C PRO A 168 -21.09 -0.17 8.43
N GLU A 169 -21.35 0.05 7.13
CA GLU A 169 -21.40 -0.98 6.11
C GLU A 169 -20.06 -1.67 5.83
N TYR A 170 -18.94 -1.13 6.34
CA TYR A 170 -17.63 -1.81 6.26
C TYR A 170 -17.51 -2.95 7.27
N ASP A 171 -18.44 -3.08 8.20
CA ASP A 171 -18.48 -4.13 9.24
C ASP A 171 -17.15 -4.23 10.03
N MET A 172 -16.66 -3.09 10.48
CA MET A 172 -15.38 -2.95 11.19
C MET A 172 -15.51 -2.19 12.52
N ALA A 173 -16.68 -2.17 13.15
CA ALA A 173 -16.90 -1.50 14.43
C ALA A 173 -16.01 -2.05 15.56
N ASP A 174 -15.56 -3.32 15.45
CA ASP A 174 -14.57 -3.92 16.35
C ASP A 174 -13.21 -3.21 16.30
N ARG A 175 -12.92 -2.45 15.23
CA ARG A 175 -11.69 -1.66 15.05
C ARG A 175 -11.76 -0.23 15.60
N LEU A 176 -12.89 0.18 16.16
CA LEU A 176 -12.95 1.34 17.02
C LEU A 176 -12.26 0.98 18.34
N LEU A 177 -11.03 1.46 18.55
CA LEU A 177 -10.15 1.03 19.64
C LEU A 177 -9.84 2.15 20.64
N LEU A 178 -9.80 3.42 20.22
CA LEU A 178 -9.48 4.54 21.12
C LEU A 178 -10.52 4.74 22.22
N ASP A 179 -11.80 4.47 21.94
CA ASP A 179 -12.91 4.55 22.89
C ASP A 179 -13.00 3.37 23.86
N LYS A 180 -12.18 2.31 23.61
CA LYS A 180 -12.12 1.11 24.47
C LYS A 180 -10.94 1.13 25.45
N ILE A 181 -10.12 2.17 25.40
CA ILE A 181 -8.97 2.30 26.31
C ILE A 181 -9.44 2.61 27.73
N ASP A 182 -9.10 1.74 28.65
CA ASP A 182 -9.19 2.02 30.08
C ASP A 182 -7.89 2.73 30.52
N TYR A 183 -7.95 4.05 30.60
CA TYR A 183 -6.80 4.88 30.97
C TYR A 183 -6.41 4.74 32.44
N GLU A 184 -7.35 4.40 33.34
CA GLU A 184 -7.09 4.21 34.75
C GLU A 184 -6.29 2.91 34.98
N ASN A 185 -6.71 1.82 34.37
CA ASN A 185 -6.07 0.51 34.48
C ASN A 185 -5.00 0.28 33.40
N ARG A 186 -4.81 1.21 32.47
CA ARG A 186 -3.87 1.13 31.35
C ARG A 186 -4.02 -0.16 30.54
N CYS A 187 -5.24 -0.46 30.15
CA CYS A 187 -5.53 -1.69 29.39
C CYS A 187 -6.62 -1.44 28.32
N ILE A 188 -6.80 -2.45 27.46
CA ILE A 188 -7.86 -2.47 26.45
C ILE A 188 -8.42 -3.88 26.35
N THR A 189 -9.74 -4.01 26.15
CA THR A 189 -10.38 -5.30 25.84
C THR A 189 -10.67 -5.38 24.34
N ILE A 190 -10.09 -6.39 23.69
CA ILE A 190 -10.29 -6.71 22.27
C ILE A 190 -10.90 -8.11 22.17
N GLY A 191 -12.13 -8.21 21.68
CA GLY A 191 -12.91 -9.44 21.80
C GLY A 191 -13.15 -9.80 23.27
N ASP A 192 -12.75 -10.98 23.68
CA ASP A 192 -12.89 -11.47 25.06
C ASP A 192 -11.58 -11.36 25.89
N VAL A 193 -10.54 -10.74 25.35
CA VAL A 193 -9.23 -10.68 25.98
C VAL A 193 -8.87 -9.24 26.37
N THR A 194 -8.45 -9.04 27.62
CA THR A 194 -7.93 -7.77 28.12
C THR A 194 -6.41 -7.76 28.07
N TYR A 195 -5.85 -6.77 27.37
CA TYR A 195 -4.42 -6.59 27.19
C TYR A 195 -3.92 -5.35 27.93
N PRO A 196 -2.81 -5.42 28.67
CA PRO A 196 -2.14 -4.23 29.18
C PRO A 196 -1.58 -3.40 28.02
N LEU A 197 -1.67 -2.09 28.13
CA LEU A 197 -1.10 -1.14 27.19
C LEU A 197 0.26 -0.65 27.67
N GLU A 198 1.25 -0.73 26.80
CA GLU A 198 2.61 -0.23 27.04
C GLU A 198 2.65 1.30 27.08
N ASP A 199 1.72 1.96 26.40
CA ASP A 199 1.63 3.40 26.31
C ASP A 199 0.15 3.84 26.31
N THR A 200 -0.19 4.81 27.15
CA THR A 200 -1.50 5.48 27.25
C THR A 200 -1.36 6.98 27.36
N ASP A 201 -0.15 7.50 27.15
CA ASP A 201 0.15 8.93 27.20
C ASP A 201 -0.10 9.57 25.82
N PHE A 202 -1.34 9.95 25.58
CA PHE A 202 -1.79 10.56 24.32
C PHE A 202 -2.32 11.99 24.59
N PRO A 203 -1.45 13.01 24.61
CA PRO A 203 -1.78 14.36 25.07
C PRO A 203 -2.92 15.02 24.27
N THR A 204 -3.14 14.60 23.03
CA THR A 204 -4.16 15.15 22.15
C THR A 204 -5.46 14.34 22.12
N VAL A 205 -5.58 13.24 22.90
CA VAL A 205 -6.79 12.41 22.94
C VAL A 205 -7.64 12.79 24.14
N ASP A 206 -8.89 13.23 23.88
CA ASP A 206 -9.91 13.32 24.93
C ASP A 206 -10.59 11.96 25.10
N PRO A 207 -10.48 11.28 26.27
CA PRO A 207 -11.14 9.99 26.48
C PRO A 207 -12.66 10.00 26.33
N LYS A 208 -13.32 11.16 26.39
CA LYS A 208 -14.77 11.31 26.21
C LYS A 208 -15.18 11.48 24.76
N ASP A 209 -14.25 11.93 23.92
CA ASP A 209 -14.43 12.10 22.47
C ASP A 209 -13.13 11.79 21.74
N PRO A 210 -12.73 10.50 21.75
CA PRO A 210 -11.36 10.11 21.36
C PRO A 210 -11.07 10.23 19.87
N TYR A 211 -12.07 10.44 19.03
CA TYR A 211 -11.91 10.51 17.57
C TYR A 211 -11.92 11.96 17.05
N THR A 212 -12.22 12.95 17.86
CA THR A 212 -12.13 14.36 17.43
C THR A 212 -10.68 14.82 17.41
N LEU A 213 -10.27 15.43 16.29
CA LEU A 213 -8.97 16.08 16.18
C LEU A 213 -8.94 17.38 16.97
N THR A 214 -7.78 17.72 17.57
CA THR A 214 -7.57 19.06 18.11
C THR A 214 -7.41 20.10 16.97
N PRO A 215 -7.59 21.40 17.22
CA PRO A 215 -7.34 22.43 16.20
C PRO A 215 -5.93 22.36 15.60
N GLU A 216 -4.94 22.01 16.41
CA GLU A 216 -3.53 21.86 16.01
C GLU A 216 -3.36 20.64 15.09
N GLU A 217 -3.96 19.50 15.45
CA GLU A 217 -3.99 18.28 14.60
C GLU A 217 -4.69 18.55 13.26
N GLU A 218 -5.85 19.25 13.28
CA GLU A 218 -6.54 19.68 12.06
C GLU A 218 -5.62 20.53 11.17
N SER A 219 -4.96 21.52 11.74
CA SER A 219 -4.05 22.40 11.02
C SER A 219 -2.89 21.62 10.38
N VAL A 220 -2.28 20.70 11.13
CA VAL A 220 -1.14 19.90 10.63
C VAL A 220 -1.57 18.98 9.50
N ILE A 221 -2.64 18.20 9.69
CA ILE A 221 -3.07 17.25 8.68
C ILE A 221 -3.56 17.95 7.39
N ASP A 222 -4.17 19.13 7.51
CA ASP A 222 -4.59 19.94 6.37
C ASP A 222 -3.40 20.47 5.57
N GLN A 223 -2.36 20.99 6.24
CA GLN A 223 -1.15 21.47 5.60
C GLN A 223 -0.43 20.34 4.86
N LEU A 224 -0.32 19.17 5.48
CA LEU A 224 0.28 17.99 4.88
C LEU A 224 -0.54 17.51 3.69
N THR A 225 -1.85 17.41 3.82
CA THR A 225 -2.76 17.01 2.72
C THR A 225 -2.64 17.96 1.53
N ALA A 226 -2.64 19.28 1.79
CA ALA A 226 -2.43 20.27 0.75
C ALA A 226 -1.07 20.11 0.04
N SER A 227 -0.02 19.71 0.78
CA SER A 227 1.32 19.47 0.20
C SER A 227 1.31 18.25 -0.72
N PHE A 228 0.67 17.15 -0.34
CA PHE A 228 0.49 15.97 -1.21
C PHE A 228 -0.30 16.32 -2.49
N GLN A 229 -1.35 17.12 -2.37
CA GLN A 229 -2.16 17.54 -3.52
C GLN A 229 -1.43 18.49 -4.47
N ARG A 230 -0.49 19.30 -3.96
CA ARG A 230 0.27 20.29 -4.74
C ARG A 230 1.57 19.77 -5.33
N SER A 231 2.05 18.61 -4.92
CA SER A 231 3.27 18.01 -5.47
C SER A 231 3.06 17.62 -6.93
N GLU A 232 3.58 18.40 -7.86
CA GLU A 232 3.41 18.20 -9.32
C GLU A 232 3.93 16.82 -9.75
N LYS A 233 5.09 16.41 -9.23
CA LYS A 233 5.68 15.10 -9.53
C LYS A 233 4.79 13.97 -9.04
N LEU A 234 4.26 14.04 -7.80
CA LEU A 234 3.34 13.05 -7.29
C LEU A 234 2.05 13.00 -8.10
N GLN A 235 1.47 14.15 -8.45
CA GLN A 235 0.27 14.22 -9.27
C GLN A 235 0.50 13.63 -10.68
N LYS A 236 1.68 13.82 -11.26
CA LYS A 236 2.05 13.19 -12.55
C LYS A 236 2.08 11.67 -12.43
N HIS A 237 2.70 11.13 -11.39
CA HIS A 237 2.80 9.70 -11.13
C HIS A 237 1.43 9.07 -10.84
N VAL A 238 0.61 9.72 -10.03
CA VAL A 238 -0.73 9.21 -9.69
C VAL A 238 -1.65 9.23 -10.92
N ARG A 239 -1.60 10.27 -11.75
CA ARG A 239 -2.32 10.25 -13.04
C ARG A 239 -1.89 9.08 -13.92
N PHE A 240 -0.60 8.76 -13.92
CA PHE A 240 -0.08 7.60 -14.66
C PHE A 240 -0.63 6.29 -14.08
N LEU A 241 -0.63 6.11 -12.76
CA LEU A 241 -1.25 4.94 -12.10
C LEU A 241 -2.72 4.78 -12.49
N TYR A 242 -3.50 5.87 -12.51
CA TYR A 242 -4.89 5.80 -12.95
C TYR A 242 -5.04 5.53 -14.45
N SER A 243 -4.15 6.05 -15.29
CA SER A 243 -4.25 5.89 -16.76
C SER A 243 -3.79 4.52 -17.25
N LYS A 244 -2.82 3.91 -16.58
CA LYS A 244 -2.22 2.63 -16.94
C LYS A 244 -2.57 1.49 -15.99
N GLY A 245 -3.23 1.80 -14.89
CA GLY A 245 -3.55 0.85 -13.84
C GLY A 245 -5.02 0.51 -13.71
N SER A 246 -5.25 -0.62 -13.03
CA SER A 246 -6.56 -1.15 -12.64
C SER A 246 -6.40 -2.13 -11.48
N LEU A 247 -7.51 -2.55 -10.87
CA LEU A 247 -7.48 -3.60 -9.85
C LEU A 247 -7.18 -4.99 -10.42
N TYR A 248 -7.54 -5.24 -11.67
CA TYR A 248 -7.22 -6.47 -12.39
C TYR A 248 -7.04 -6.20 -13.88
N LYS A 249 -6.43 -7.15 -14.56
CA LYS A 249 -6.26 -7.15 -16.01
C LYS A 249 -6.45 -8.56 -16.57
N VAL A 250 -7.14 -8.67 -17.68
CA VAL A 250 -7.16 -9.88 -18.50
C VAL A 250 -6.29 -9.62 -19.73
N PHE A 251 -5.25 -10.44 -19.92
CA PHE A 251 -4.33 -10.29 -21.03
C PHE A 251 -3.72 -11.65 -21.43
N ASN A 252 -3.73 -11.98 -22.72
CA ASN A 252 -3.18 -13.23 -23.27
C ASN A 252 -3.62 -14.50 -22.51
N GLY A 253 -4.93 -14.61 -22.18
CA GLY A 253 -5.44 -15.74 -21.40
C GLY A 253 -5.09 -15.71 -19.92
N ASN A 254 -4.38 -14.70 -19.43
CA ASN A 254 -4.03 -14.57 -18.03
C ASN A 254 -4.92 -13.56 -17.32
N LEU A 255 -5.26 -13.85 -16.07
CA LEU A 255 -5.89 -12.94 -15.12
C LEU A 255 -4.81 -12.42 -14.15
N LEU A 256 -4.55 -11.11 -14.19
CA LEU A 256 -3.57 -10.45 -13.35
C LEU A 256 -4.29 -9.59 -12.32
N PHE A 257 -3.93 -9.71 -11.05
CA PHE A 257 -4.35 -8.83 -9.96
C PHE A 257 -3.32 -8.85 -8.82
N HIS A 258 -3.37 -7.86 -7.93
CA HIS A 258 -2.35 -7.77 -6.89
C HIS A 258 -2.55 -8.77 -5.75
N GLY A 259 -3.68 -8.73 -5.05
CA GLY A 259 -3.89 -9.44 -3.78
C GLY A 259 -4.66 -10.75 -3.91
N CYS A 260 -5.98 -10.71 -3.76
CA CYS A 260 -6.83 -11.90 -3.77
C CYS A 260 -8.20 -11.62 -4.39
N VAL A 261 -8.89 -12.67 -4.82
CA VAL A 261 -10.35 -12.64 -5.02
C VAL A 261 -10.98 -13.12 -3.72
N PRO A 262 -11.62 -12.24 -2.93
CA PRO A 262 -12.09 -12.60 -1.60
C PRO A 262 -13.06 -13.77 -1.59
N MET A 263 -12.85 -14.71 -0.67
CA MET A 263 -13.63 -15.93 -0.50
C MET A 263 -14.11 -16.09 0.94
N THR A 264 -15.22 -16.79 1.10
CA THR A 264 -15.75 -17.25 2.38
C THR A 264 -15.00 -18.50 2.86
N GLU A 265 -15.16 -18.87 4.14
CA GLU A 265 -14.49 -20.04 4.74
C GLU A 265 -14.86 -21.38 4.07
N ASP A 266 -16.00 -21.43 3.38
CA ASP A 266 -16.46 -22.59 2.59
C ASP A 266 -16.06 -22.52 1.10
N GLY A 267 -15.21 -21.56 0.74
CA GLY A 267 -14.61 -21.46 -0.61
C GLY A 267 -15.52 -20.85 -1.67
N GLN A 268 -16.58 -20.14 -1.28
CA GLN A 268 -17.41 -19.37 -2.22
C GLN A 268 -16.88 -17.95 -2.35
N LEU A 269 -17.29 -17.22 -3.40
CA LEU A 269 -16.98 -15.81 -3.55
C LEU A 269 -17.61 -15.00 -2.41
N LEU A 270 -16.81 -14.21 -1.71
CA LEU A 270 -17.30 -13.32 -0.65
C LEU A 270 -18.13 -12.20 -1.25
N THR A 271 -19.30 -11.95 -0.68
CA THR A 271 -20.21 -10.88 -1.10
C THR A 271 -20.05 -9.67 -0.20
N PHE A 272 -19.84 -8.51 -0.80
CA PHE A 272 -19.80 -7.19 -0.14
C PHE A 272 -21.11 -6.45 -0.40
N THR A 273 -21.74 -5.92 0.65
CA THR A 273 -22.93 -5.08 0.51
C THR A 273 -22.56 -3.62 0.78
N LEU A 274 -22.30 -2.88 -0.28
CA LEU A 274 -21.87 -1.49 -0.24
C LEU A 274 -22.82 -0.61 -1.05
N GLY A 275 -23.24 0.53 -0.48
CA GLY A 275 -24.24 1.39 -1.11
C GLY A 275 -25.58 0.68 -1.35
N GLY A 276 -25.96 -0.26 -0.48
CA GLY A 276 -27.20 -1.00 -0.57
C GLY A 276 -27.24 -2.08 -1.68
N ARG A 277 -26.12 -2.37 -2.34
CA ARG A 277 -26.01 -3.38 -3.40
C ARG A 277 -24.96 -4.43 -3.04
N ALA A 278 -25.37 -5.70 -3.14
CA ALA A 278 -24.48 -6.85 -2.96
C ALA A 278 -23.67 -7.12 -4.25
N ARG A 279 -22.36 -7.33 -4.11
CA ARG A 279 -21.45 -7.65 -5.22
C ARG A 279 -20.39 -8.64 -4.76
N SER A 280 -19.96 -9.51 -5.67
CA SER A 280 -18.87 -10.47 -5.45
C SER A 280 -18.00 -10.60 -6.70
N GLY A 281 -16.87 -11.27 -6.61
CA GLY A 281 -16.02 -11.61 -7.73
C GLY A 281 -15.71 -10.42 -8.65
N LYS A 282 -15.83 -10.62 -9.95
CA LYS A 282 -15.56 -9.60 -10.97
C LYS A 282 -16.40 -8.33 -10.80
N GLU A 283 -17.68 -8.47 -10.45
CA GLU A 283 -18.56 -7.30 -10.26
C GLU A 283 -18.07 -6.40 -9.12
N PHE A 284 -17.53 -6.99 -8.06
CA PHE A 284 -16.93 -6.23 -6.97
C PHE A 284 -15.65 -5.51 -7.41
N PHE A 285 -14.78 -6.17 -8.20
CA PHE A 285 -13.57 -5.53 -8.75
C PHE A 285 -13.91 -4.36 -9.68
N ASP A 286 -14.90 -4.50 -10.55
CA ASP A 286 -15.35 -3.42 -11.45
C ASP A 286 -15.91 -2.21 -10.66
N PHE A 287 -16.67 -2.48 -9.62
CA PHE A 287 -17.16 -1.44 -8.69
C PHE A 287 -16.00 -0.75 -7.98
N ALA A 288 -15.06 -1.53 -7.45
CA ALA A 288 -13.93 -1.02 -6.69
C ALA A 288 -12.99 -0.16 -7.55
N ASP A 289 -12.73 -0.55 -8.79
CA ASP A 289 -11.98 0.26 -9.76
C ASP A 289 -12.69 1.60 -10.03
N THR A 290 -14.00 1.55 -10.23
CA THR A 290 -14.82 2.77 -10.44
C THR A 290 -14.76 3.70 -9.24
N ALA A 291 -14.94 3.17 -8.02
CA ALA A 291 -14.89 3.96 -6.80
C ALA A 291 -13.50 4.58 -6.55
N ALA A 292 -12.43 3.82 -6.84
CA ALA A 292 -11.06 4.34 -6.78
C ALA A 292 -10.86 5.54 -7.72
N ARG A 293 -11.41 5.49 -8.94
CA ARG A 293 -11.34 6.60 -9.91
C ARG A 293 -12.15 7.80 -9.47
N GLN A 294 -13.29 7.61 -8.82
CA GLN A 294 -14.11 8.71 -8.29
C GLN A 294 -13.33 9.56 -7.28
N ALA A 295 -12.51 8.94 -6.44
CA ALA A 295 -11.65 9.63 -5.48
C ALA A 295 -10.76 10.70 -6.10
N TYR A 296 -10.33 10.51 -7.33
CA TYR A 296 -9.39 11.40 -8.01
C TYR A 296 -10.04 12.33 -9.02
N TYR A 297 -10.95 11.80 -9.86
CA TYR A 297 -11.49 12.52 -11.01
C TYR A 297 -12.76 13.32 -10.72
N HIS A 298 -13.50 13.01 -9.66
CA HIS A 298 -14.67 13.79 -9.29
C HIS A 298 -14.30 15.17 -8.71
N LYS A 299 -15.25 16.09 -8.79
CA LYS A 299 -15.08 17.49 -8.33
C LYS A 299 -14.65 17.52 -6.86
N PRO A 300 -13.63 18.30 -6.49
CA PRO A 300 -13.28 18.53 -5.10
C PRO A 300 -14.49 18.96 -4.26
N GLY A 301 -14.68 18.32 -3.10
CA GLY A 301 -15.80 18.57 -2.19
C GLY A 301 -17.11 17.88 -2.57
N SER A 302 -17.17 17.12 -3.69
CA SER A 302 -18.38 16.35 -3.99
C SER A 302 -18.52 15.11 -3.09
N PRO A 303 -19.76 14.66 -2.80
CA PRO A 303 -20.00 13.43 -2.05
C PRO A 303 -19.36 12.21 -2.68
N GLU A 304 -19.39 12.10 -4.01
CA GLU A 304 -18.81 10.97 -4.76
C GLU A 304 -17.30 10.90 -4.59
N ARG A 305 -16.62 12.07 -4.60
CA ARG A 305 -15.17 12.12 -4.33
C ARG A 305 -14.87 11.69 -2.91
N GLN A 306 -15.65 12.14 -1.93
CA GLN A 306 -15.47 11.75 -0.54
C GLN A 306 -15.69 10.25 -0.34
N GLN A 307 -16.76 9.69 -0.92
CA GLN A 307 -17.01 8.24 -0.92
C GLN A 307 -15.87 7.46 -1.56
N GLY A 308 -15.36 7.94 -2.70
CA GLY A 308 -14.21 7.33 -3.36
C GLY A 308 -12.95 7.34 -2.48
N MET A 309 -12.65 8.47 -1.80
CA MET A 309 -11.51 8.54 -0.89
C MET A 309 -11.69 7.63 0.34
N ASP A 310 -12.90 7.52 0.87
CA ASP A 310 -13.20 6.61 1.97
C ASP A 310 -13.09 5.16 1.52
N PHE A 311 -13.49 4.86 0.29
CA PHE A 311 -13.35 3.53 -0.28
C PHE A 311 -11.89 3.16 -0.61
N LEU A 312 -11.03 4.09 -1.02
CA LEU A 312 -9.58 3.85 -1.14
C LEU A 312 -8.97 3.40 0.20
N TRP A 313 -9.43 3.97 1.32
CA TRP A 313 -9.00 3.47 2.63
C TRP A 313 -9.53 2.06 2.91
N PHE A 314 -10.79 1.75 2.54
CA PHE A 314 -11.31 0.38 2.63
C PHE A 314 -10.47 -0.59 1.79
N LEU A 315 -10.04 -0.21 0.61
CA LEU A 315 -9.13 -1.04 -0.18
C LEU A 315 -7.80 -1.28 0.53
N TRP A 316 -7.26 -0.27 1.24
CA TRP A 316 -6.01 -0.37 2.00
C TRP A 316 -6.11 -1.29 3.23
N ALA A 317 -7.12 -1.12 4.07
CA ALA A 317 -7.18 -1.73 5.40
C ALA A 317 -8.51 -2.43 5.71
N GLY A 318 -9.47 -2.42 4.77
CA GLY A 318 -10.80 -2.96 4.95
C GLY A 318 -10.79 -4.48 5.08
N ARG A 319 -11.72 -4.97 5.91
CA ARG A 319 -11.92 -6.40 6.14
C ARG A 319 -12.11 -7.15 4.83
N ASN A 320 -11.22 -8.11 4.55
CA ASN A 320 -11.22 -8.92 3.34
C ASN A 320 -11.18 -8.13 2.02
N SER A 321 -10.67 -6.90 2.03
CA SER A 321 -10.45 -6.15 0.80
C SER A 321 -9.60 -6.94 -0.21
N PRO A 322 -9.88 -6.85 -1.52
CA PRO A 322 -9.19 -7.68 -2.54
C PRO A 322 -7.70 -7.42 -2.64
N ILE A 323 -7.22 -6.26 -2.22
CA ILE A 323 -5.79 -5.93 -2.26
C ILE A 323 -5.10 -6.02 -0.90
N PHE A 324 -5.85 -6.02 0.22
CA PHE A 324 -5.32 -6.28 1.55
C PHE A 324 -5.39 -7.77 1.92
N GLY A 325 -6.47 -8.46 1.58
CA GLY A 325 -6.62 -9.90 1.70
C GLY A 325 -6.52 -10.45 3.12
N ARG A 326 -6.94 -9.66 4.13
CA ARG A 326 -6.92 -10.04 5.55
C ARG A 326 -8.17 -9.57 6.26
N ASP A 327 -8.47 -10.19 7.41
CA ASP A 327 -9.60 -9.83 8.26
C ASP A 327 -9.42 -8.44 8.91
N ARG A 328 -8.22 -8.13 9.36
CA ARG A 328 -7.92 -6.90 10.08
C ARG A 328 -6.47 -6.47 9.92
N MET A 329 -6.22 -5.17 10.08
CA MET A 329 -4.89 -4.61 10.22
C MET A 329 -4.62 -4.27 11.70
N THR A 330 -3.51 -4.75 12.25
CA THR A 330 -3.21 -4.67 13.69
C THR A 330 -2.19 -3.57 14.03
N THR A 331 -2.31 -2.41 13.39
CA THR A 331 -1.39 -1.28 13.64
C THR A 331 -1.44 -0.81 15.08
N PHE A 332 -2.63 -0.66 15.66
CA PHE A 332 -2.82 -0.25 17.06
C PHE A 332 -2.16 -1.27 18.01
N GLU A 333 -2.48 -2.54 17.85
CA GLU A 333 -2.01 -3.63 18.70
C GLU A 333 -0.48 -3.74 18.66
N ARG A 334 0.11 -3.70 17.49
CA ARG A 334 1.58 -3.77 17.32
C ARG A 334 2.31 -2.59 17.96
N ARG A 335 1.66 -1.44 18.06
CA ARG A 335 2.24 -0.25 18.70
C ARG A 335 2.09 -0.28 20.21
N LEU A 336 0.93 -0.68 20.71
CA LEU A 336 0.54 -0.41 22.09
C LEU A 336 0.44 -1.67 22.96
N ILE A 337 0.38 -2.86 22.39
CA ILE A 337 0.28 -4.14 23.10
C ILE A 337 1.57 -4.93 22.90
N LYS A 338 2.12 -5.46 24.00
CA LYS A 338 3.34 -6.28 23.96
C LYS A 338 3.05 -7.72 23.56
N ASP A 339 1.88 -8.23 23.92
CA ASP A 339 1.46 -9.60 23.61
C ASP A 339 1.24 -9.78 22.11
N GLU A 340 2.11 -10.57 21.48
CA GLU A 340 2.08 -10.82 20.04
C GLU A 340 0.83 -11.60 19.60
N SER A 341 0.09 -12.22 20.51
CA SER A 341 -1.18 -12.87 20.18
C SER A 341 -2.22 -11.88 19.64
N ALA A 342 -2.17 -10.62 20.12
CA ALA A 342 -3.00 -9.53 19.63
C ALA A 342 -2.63 -9.06 18.20
N TRP A 343 -1.45 -9.43 17.67
CA TRP A 343 -0.96 -8.97 16.37
C TRP A 343 -1.42 -9.85 15.20
N THR A 344 -2.28 -10.82 15.47
CA THR A 344 -2.73 -11.76 14.45
C THR A 344 -3.63 -11.06 13.42
N GLU A 345 -3.26 -11.21 12.16
CA GLU A 345 -4.00 -10.72 10.99
C GLU A 345 -4.42 -11.93 10.13
N PRO A 346 -5.59 -12.54 10.39
CA PRO A 346 -6.04 -13.71 9.65
C PRO A 346 -6.13 -13.39 8.16
N LYS A 347 -5.60 -14.29 7.34
CA LYS A 347 -5.68 -14.16 5.88
C LYS A 347 -7.06 -14.56 5.40
N ASN A 348 -7.51 -13.95 4.30
CA ASN A 348 -8.72 -14.40 3.60
C ASN A 348 -8.59 -15.85 3.14
N ALA A 349 -9.70 -16.58 3.12
CA ALA A 349 -9.74 -17.99 2.74
C ALA A 349 -9.21 -18.27 1.32
N TYR A 350 -9.19 -17.28 0.43
CA TYR A 350 -8.53 -17.36 -0.87
C TYR A 350 -7.14 -17.98 -0.78
N TYR A 351 -6.33 -17.60 0.20
CA TYR A 351 -4.95 -18.10 0.36
C TYR A 351 -4.84 -19.56 0.83
N THR A 352 -5.97 -20.17 1.15
CA THR A 352 -6.10 -21.62 1.37
C THR A 352 -6.55 -22.31 0.08
N TYR A 353 -7.58 -21.76 -0.55
CA TYR A 353 -8.22 -22.37 -1.72
C TYR A 353 -7.45 -22.20 -3.03
N TYR A 354 -6.61 -21.19 -3.18
CA TYR A 354 -5.81 -20.96 -4.40
C TYR A 354 -4.81 -22.10 -4.74
N GLN A 355 -4.63 -23.06 -3.83
CA GLN A 355 -3.84 -24.28 -4.08
C GLN A 355 -4.64 -25.33 -4.91
N ASP A 356 -5.97 -25.22 -4.97
CA ASP A 356 -6.82 -26.14 -5.70
C ASP A 356 -6.98 -25.67 -7.16
N PRO A 357 -6.58 -26.51 -8.15
CA PRO A 357 -6.76 -26.19 -9.56
C PRO A 357 -8.22 -25.90 -9.95
N ALA A 358 -9.18 -26.61 -9.35
CA ALA A 358 -10.60 -26.41 -9.66
C ALA A 358 -11.10 -25.04 -9.20
N VAL A 359 -10.61 -24.54 -8.06
CA VAL A 359 -10.90 -23.19 -7.59
C VAL A 359 -10.26 -22.16 -8.52
N CYS A 360 -9.01 -22.38 -8.95
CA CYS A 360 -8.37 -21.49 -9.91
C CYS A 360 -9.15 -21.42 -11.23
N ASP A 361 -9.63 -22.55 -11.74
CA ASP A 361 -10.44 -22.58 -12.96
C ASP A 361 -11.80 -21.87 -12.76
N ALA A 362 -12.44 -22.02 -11.61
CA ALA A 362 -13.66 -21.28 -11.28
C ALA A 362 -13.44 -19.76 -11.23
N LEU A 363 -12.33 -19.32 -10.63
CA LEU A 363 -11.95 -17.91 -10.59
C LEU A 363 -11.64 -17.36 -11.99
N LEU A 364 -10.91 -18.11 -12.82
CA LEU A 364 -10.65 -17.73 -14.22
C LEU A 364 -11.97 -17.54 -14.98
N LYS A 365 -12.90 -18.48 -14.82
CA LYS A 365 -14.22 -18.43 -15.44
C LYS A 365 -15.05 -17.24 -14.98
N GLU A 366 -14.99 -16.85 -13.72
CA GLU A 366 -15.63 -15.65 -13.17
C GLU A 366 -15.19 -14.38 -13.90
N PHE A 367 -13.92 -14.32 -14.34
CA PHE A 367 -13.37 -13.22 -15.12
C PHE A 367 -13.43 -13.44 -16.64
N GLY A 368 -14.18 -14.44 -17.10
CA GLY A 368 -14.41 -14.71 -18.54
C GLY A 368 -13.28 -15.47 -19.24
N LEU A 369 -12.47 -16.20 -18.49
CA LEU A 369 -11.36 -17.01 -19.00
C LEU A 369 -11.64 -18.51 -18.84
N GLU A 370 -11.49 -19.28 -19.90
CA GLU A 370 -11.63 -20.73 -19.91
C GLU A 370 -10.55 -21.38 -20.77
N GLY A 371 -10.03 -22.51 -20.31
CA GLY A 371 -9.08 -23.32 -21.08
C GLY A 371 -7.80 -23.70 -20.35
N PRO A 372 -7.04 -24.64 -20.92
CA PRO A 372 -5.86 -25.22 -20.24
C PRO A 372 -4.69 -24.22 -20.10
N HIS A 373 -4.65 -23.19 -20.97
CA HIS A 373 -3.55 -22.21 -21.03
C HIS A 373 -3.93 -20.88 -20.32
N CYS A 374 -5.02 -20.87 -19.57
CA CYS A 374 -5.39 -19.71 -18.74
C CYS A 374 -4.74 -19.83 -17.37
N HIS A 375 -4.16 -18.72 -16.87
CA HIS A 375 -3.46 -18.68 -15.59
C HIS A 375 -3.87 -17.43 -14.79
N ILE A 376 -3.74 -17.53 -13.47
CA ILE A 376 -3.81 -16.40 -12.54
C ILE A 376 -2.37 -15.98 -12.22
N ILE A 377 -2.10 -14.68 -12.27
CA ILE A 377 -0.81 -14.10 -11.89
C ILE A 377 -1.08 -13.05 -10.81
N ASN A 378 -0.54 -13.26 -9.62
CA ASN A 378 -0.71 -12.30 -8.53
C ASN A 378 0.58 -12.04 -7.73
N GLY A 379 0.50 -11.06 -6.80
CA GLY A 379 1.58 -10.64 -5.91
C GLY A 379 1.16 -10.62 -4.45
N HIS A 380 1.44 -9.51 -3.72
CA HIS A 380 1.03 -9.17 -2.37
C HIS A 380 1.64 -10.01 -1.25
N ILE A 381 1.69 -11.33 -1.37
CA ILE A 381 2.30 -12.20 -0.35
C ILE A 381 3.60 -12.77 -0.89
N PRO A 382 4.75 -12.26 -0.43
CA PRO A 382 6.04 -12.71 -0.91
C PRO A 382 6.27 -14.20 -0.70
N VAL A 383 6.75 -14.86 -1.75
CA VAL A 383 7.13 -16.29 -1.73
C VAL A 383 8.34 -16.49 -0.82
N LYS A 384 8.22 -17.37 0.17
CA LYS A 384 9.29 -17.67 1.14
C LYS A 384 10.25 -18.72 0.58
N SER A 385 11.04 -18.38 -0.43
CA SER A 385 11.98 -19.29 -1.12
C SER A 385 12.96 -19.95 -0.15
N LYS A 386 13.41 -19.28 0.90
CA LYS A 386 14.23 -19.86 1.97
C LYS A 386 13.56 -21.04 2.69
N LYS A 387 12.23 -21.11 2.67
CA LYS A 387 11.44 -22.19 3.28
C LYS A 387 10.98 -23.22 2.25
N GLY A 388 11.52 -23.18 1.02
CA GLY A 388 11.16 -24.08 -0.07
C GLY A 388 9.78 -23.83 -0.67
N GLU A 389 9.18 -22.66 -0.44
CA GLU A 389 7.90 -22.31 -1.04
C GLU A 389 8.04 -22.09 -2.55
N SER A 390 7.15 -22.72 -3.34
CA SER A 390 7.10 -22.54 -4.79
C SER A 390 6.23 -21.34 -5.18
N PRO A 391 6.63 -20.52 -6.17
CA PRO A 391 5.78 -19.51 -6.75
C PRO A 391 4.62 -20.10 -7.59
N ILE A 392 4.70 -21.38 -7.95
CA ILE A 392 3.69 -22.08 -8.75
C ILE A 392 2.70 -22.75 -7.79
N LYS A 393 1.43 -22.41 -7.92
CA LYS A 393 0.31 -22.87 -7.10
C LYS A 393 -0.78 -23.46 -8.00
N GLY A 394 -1.83 -24.06 -7.37
CA GLY A 394 -3.00 -24.53 -8.09
C GLY A 394 -2.69 -25.47 -9.25
N GLY A 395 -1.76 -26.42 -9.07
CA GLY A 395 -1.34 -27.34 -10.15
C GLY A 395 -0.77 -26.66 -11.39
N GLY A 396 -0.23 -25.45 -11.27
CA GLY A 396 0.29 -24.63 -12.38
C GLY A 396 -0.68 -23.56 -12.88
N LYS A 397 -1.91 -23.50 -12.37
CA LYS A 397 -2.91 -22.52 -12.76
C LYS A 397 -2.67 -21.13 -12.16
N LEU A 398 -1.89 -21.04 -11.09
CA LEU A 398 -1.61 -19.78 -10.41
C LEU A 398 -0.11 -19.59 -10.20
N LEU A 399 0.37 -18.38 -10.51
CA LEU A 399 1.76 -17.96 -10.39
C LEU A 399 1.83 -16.74 -9.46
N VAL A 400 2.51 -16.90 -8.31
CA VAL A 400 2.80 -15.78 -7.40
C VAL A 400 4.16 -15.20 -7.77
N ILE A 401 4.19 -13.99 -8.31
CA ILE A 401 5.43 -13.34 -8.77
C ILE A 401 6.02 -12.33 -7.78
N ASP A 402 5.57 -12.36 -6.55
CA ASP A 402 6.09 -11.52 -5.47
C ASP A 402 7.16 -12.27 -4.65
N GLY A 403 8.36 -11.71 -4.59
CA GLY A 403 9.44 -12.17 -3.72
C GLY A 403 9.92 -11.07 -2.78
N GLY A 404 9.33 -9.88 -2.87
CA GLY A 404 9.74 -8.68 -2.14
C GLY A 404 11.06 -8.11 -2.69
N PHE A 405 10.99 -7.24 -3.70
CA PHE A 405 12.18 -6.58 -4.28
C PHE A 405 12.93 -5.71 -3.26
N CYS A 406 12.23 -5.14 -2.29
CA CYS A 406 12.81 -4.34 -1.23
C CYS A 406 13.75 -5.18 -0.34
N LYS A 407 14.93 -4.64 -0.02
CA LYS A 407 15.93 -5.29 0.87
C LYS A 407 15.34 -5.71 2.22
N ALA A 408 14.32 -5.01 2.70
CA ALA A 408 13.65 -5.32 3.97
C ALA A 408 13.00 -6.72 4.00
N TYR A 409 12.61 -7.28 2.85
CA TYR A 409 12.02 -8.61 2.74
C TYR A 409 13.05 -9.74 2.54
N GLN A 410 14.18 -9.46 1.91
CA GLN A 410 15.17 -10.46 1.51
C GLN A 410 15.68 -11.36 2.66
N PRO A 411 15.82 -10.89 3.92
CA PRO A 411 16.14 -11.77 5.03
C PRO A 411 15.14 -12.90 5.23
N THR A 412 13.87 -12.67 4.92
CA THR A 412 12.76 -13.63 5.07
C THR A 412 12.50 -14.42 3.80
N THR A 413 12.51 -13.77 2.64
CA THR A 413 12.18 -14.38 1.35
C THR A 413 13.37 -15.09 0.71
N GLY A 414 14.59 -14.58 0.88
CA GLY A 414 15.82 -15.13 0.35
C GLY A 414 16.17 -14.70 -1.07
N ILE A 415 15.26 -14.00 -1.75
CA ILE A 415 15.44 -13.49 -3.11
C ILE A 415 14.93 -12.05 -3.19
N ALA A 416 15.26 -11.37 -4.29
CA ALA A 416 14.77 -10.00 -4.54
C ALA A 416 13.39 -9.94 -5.21
N GLY A 417 12.86 -11.03 -5.75
CA GLY A 417 11.57 -11.10 -6.43
C GLY A 417 11.56 -12.08 -7.59
N TYR A 418 10.41 -12.16 -8.28
CA TYR A 418 10.22 -12.98 -9.47
C TYR A 418 9.84 -12.10 -10.67
N THR A 419 10.32 -12.49 -11.84
CA THR A 419 9.88 -11.96 -13.13
C THR A 419 9.39 -13.11 -13.98
N LEU A 420 8.13 -13.04 -14.41
CA LEU A 420 7.56 -13.99 -15.38
C LEU A 420 7.82 -13.48 -16.79
N ILE A 421 8.43 -14.29 -17.63
CA ILE A 421 8.60 -14.02 -19.07
C ILE A 421 7.61 -14.90 -19.81
N TYR A 422 6.75 -14.28 -20.59
CA TYR A 422 5.79 -14.94 -21.48
C TYR A 422 6.28 -14.80 -22.93
N ASN A 423 6.42 -15.93 -23.62
CA ASN A 423 6.69 -15.98 -25.06
C ASN A 423 5.49 -16.66 -25.76
N SER A 424 4.97 -16.03 -26.79
CA SER A 424 3.91 -16.58 -27.65
C SER A 424 4.50 -17.51 -28.71
#